data_b52576e74c693d99250998e051568141
#
_entry.id   b52576e74c693d99250998e051568141
#
_cell.length_a   1.000
_cell.length_b   1.000
_cell.length_c   1.000
_cell.angle_alpha   90.00
_cell.angle_beta   90.00
_cell.angle_gamma   90.00
#
_symmetry.space_group_name_H-M   'P 1'
#
loop_
_entity.id
_entity.type
_entity.pdbx_description
1 polymer ?
#
loop_
_entity_poly.entity_id
_entity_poly.type
_entity_poly.pdbx_seq_one_letter_code
_entity_poly.pdbx_strand_id
1 'polypeptide(L)'
;MLIVLLRHGETAYNEQHRYQGASDMPLSERGKAKLRTADNAPDEVIVTPLCRTKQTAAILFPNAKQIVCDDLREMDFGDFEGRTYDEMKGDAAYGAWLDSDCETACPNGESKAAFCERVCRAFERCVDHAAAREIEKLTIVAHGGTQMAALSRFVLPHRDYYEWNAPNAGGFVLDASQWRARRVLRVVKTVCYAEEKA
;
A
#
# COMPACT_ATOMS: atom_id res chain seq x y z
N MET A 1 -7.39 12.82 14.82
CA MET A 1 -6.19 12.43 14.01
C MET A 1 -6.64 12.08 12.61
N LEU A 2 -5.92 12.58 11.61
CA LEU A 2 -6.06 12.13 10.22
C LEU A 2 -4.97 11.12 9.87
N ILE A 3 -5.29 10.18 8.96
CA ILE A 3 -4.31 9.23 8.41
C ILE A 3 -4.28 9.44 6.89
N VAL A 4 -3.09 9.62 6.33
CA VAL A 4 -2.86 9.64 4.88
C VAL A 4 -2.19 8.31 4.51
N LEU A 5 -2.91 7.43 3.82
CA LEU A 5 -2.43 6.12 3.40
C LEU A 5 -2.27 6.12 1.88
N LEU A 6 -1.02 6.08 1.41
CA LEU A 6 -0.65 6.19 0.01
C LEU A 6 -0.06 4.89 -0.55
N ARG A 7 -0.34 4.63 -1.81
CA ARG A 7 0.37 3.65 -2.63
C ARG A 7 1.62 4.30 -3.22
N HIS A 8 2.72 3.57 -3.34
CA HIS A 8 3.94 4.02 -4.00
C HIS A 8 3.71 4.46 -5.46
N GLY A 9 4.64 5.24 -6.02
CA GLY A 9 4.66 5.65 -7.43
C GLY A 9 4.85 4.47 -8.38
N GLU A 10 4.75 4.73 -9.68
CA GLU A 10 4.82 3.72 -10.73
C GLU A 10 6.25 3.13 -10.87
N THR A 11 6.34 1.80 -11.01
CA THR A 11 7.56 1.04 -11.26
C THR A 11 7.51 0.43 -12.66
N ALA A 12 8.63 -0.07 -13.19
CA ALA A 12 8.64 -0.79 -14.47
C ALA A 12 7.74 -2.03 -14.45
N TYR A 13 7.61 -2.71 -13.31
CA TYR A 13 6.69 -3.84 -13.18
C TYR A 13 5.23 -3.41 -13.25
N ASN A 14 4.86 -2.25 -12.71
CA ASN A 14 3.51 -1.71 -12.87
C ASN A 14 3.21 -1.39 -14.35
N GLU A 15 4.15 -0.77 -15.07
CA GLU A 15 4.01 -0.46 -16.50
C GLU A 15 3.85 -1.72 -17.37
N GLN A 16 4.47 -2.82 -16.94
CA GLN A 16 4.44 -4.12 -17.63
C GLN A 16 3.33 -5.06 -17.10
N HIS A 17 2.51 -4.62 -16.16
CA HIS A 17 1.47 -5.44 -15.51
C HIS A 17 2.02 -6.75 -14.89
N ARG A 18 3.23 -6.69 -14.31
CA ARG A 18 3.87 -7.81 -13.61
C ARG A 18 3.49 -7.83 -12.14
N TYR A 19 3.32 -9.02 -11.58
CA TYR A 19 3.17 -9.19 -10.14
C TYR A 19 4.39 -8.66 -9.40
N GLN A 20 4.14 -7.84 -8.38
CA GLN A 20 5.20 -7.16 -7.64
C GLN A 20 4.85 -7.09 -6.15
N GLY A 21 5.41 -7.98 -5.37
CA GLY A 21 5.25 -8.03 -3.92
C GLY A 21 6.58 -7.81 -3.20
N ALA A 22 7.29 -8.90 -2.88
CA ALA A 22 8.57 -8.90 -2.19
C ALA A 22 9.73 -8.36 -3.06
N SER A 23 9.62 -8.43 -4.38
CA SER A 23 10.62 -7.89 -5.32
C SER A 23 10.88 -6.41 -5.09
N ASP A 24 12.14 -6.04 -4.85
CA ASP A 24 12.52 -4.66 -4.53
C ASP A 24 12.89 -3.86 -5.80
N MET A 25 11.88 -3.60 -6.63
CA MET A 25 12.02 -2.79 -7.83
C MET A 25 11.88 -1.30 -7.52
N PRO A 26 12.77 -0.44 -8.09
CA PRO A 26 12.67 1.01 -7.94
C PRO A 26 11.50 1.59 -8.74
N LEU A 27 11.17 2.85 -8.48
CA LEU A 27 10.31 3.63 -9.37
C LEU A 27 10.93 3.70 -10.76
N SER A 28 10.10 3.61 -11.80
CA SER A 28 10.55 3.88 -13.17
C SER A 28 10.87 5.37 -13.35
N GLU A 29 11.65 5.72 -14.35
CA GLU A 29 11.93 7.14 -14.65
C GLU A 29 10.63 7.89 -14.98
N ARG A 30 9.70 7.23 -15.69
CA ARG A 30 8.36 7.76 -15.93
C ARG A 30 7.58 7.93 -14.63
N GLY A 31 7.62 6.94 -13.73
CA GLY A 31 6.96 6.99 -12.43
C GLY A 31 7.48 8.13 -11.57
N LYS A 32 8.80 8.35 -11.52
CA LYS A 32 9.42 9.49 -10.82
C LYS A 32 8.98 10.83 -11.42
N ALA A 33 9.00 10.94 -12.76
CA ALA A 33 8.65 12.17 -13.46
C ALA A 33 7.17 12.60 -13.31
N LYS A 34 6.28 11.68 -12.96
CA LYS A 34 4.87 11.98 -12.67
C LYS A 34 4.65 12.51 -11.25
N LEU A 35 5.56 12.21 -10.31
CA LEU A 35 5.37 12.58 -8.91
C LEU A 35 5.64 14.07 -8.68
N ARG A 36 4.86 14.67 -7.81
CA ARG A 36 5.01 16.05 -7.35
C ARG A 36 5.08 16.12 -5.84
N THR A 37 5.85 17.08 -5.33
CA THR A 37 5.93 17.35 -3.89
C THR A 37 4.55 17.71 -3.34
N ALA A 38 4.22 17.19 -2.17
CA ALA A 38 2.96 17.49 -1.49
C ALA A 38 3.05 18.82 -0.73
N ASP A 39 1.98 19.63 -0.77
CA ASP A 39 1.96 20.96 -0.17
C ASP A 39 2.10 20.95 1.37
N ASN A 40 1.64 19.89 2.03
CA ASN A 40 1.63 19.75 3.48
C ASN A 40 2.43 18.53 3.92
N ALA A 41 3.77 18.63 3.82
CA ALA A 41 4.67 17.56 4.23
C ALA A 41 4.55 17.25 5.74
N PRO A 42 4.56 15.97 6.14
CA PRO A 42 4.66 15.57 7.54
C PRO A 42 6.12 15.69 8.02
N ASP A 43 6.35 15.76 9.33
CA ASP A 43 7.69 15.65 9.92
C ASP A 43 8.24 14.22 9.79
N GLU A 44 7.36 13.23 9.94
CA GLU A 44 7.67 11.80 9.82
C GLU A 44 6.73 11.12 8.84
N VAL A 45 7.27 10.21 8.03
CA VAL A 45 6.49 9.35 7.11
C VAL A 45 6.86 7.90 7.31
N ILE A 46 5.87 7.04 7.52
CA ILE A 46 6.07 5.60 7.59
C ILE A 46 6.20 5.07 6.15
N VAL A 47 7.23 4.24 5.93
CA VAL A 47 7.51 3.57 4.66
C VAL A 47 7.75 2.08 4.91
N THR A 48 7.72 1.27 3.87
CA THR A 48 8.18 -0.13 3.93
C THR A 48 9.68 -0.22 3.62
N PRO A 49 10.35 -1.35 3.85
CA PRO A 49 11.76 -1.50 3.49
C PRO A 49 12.01 -1.41 1.98
N LEU A 50 10.98 -1.59 1.15
CA LEU A 50 11.08 -1.63 -0.31
C LEU A 50 11.38 -0.25 -0.90
N CYS A 51 12.35 -0.20 -1.83
CA CYS A 51 12.89 1.06 -2.38
C CYS A 51 11.82 1.95 -3.01
N ARG A 52 10.80 1.38 -3.68
CA ARG A 52 9.71 2.13 -4.30
C ARG A 52 8.90 3.00 -3.32
N THR A 53 8.69 2.54 -2.08
CA THR A 53 7.99 3.35 -1.06
C THR A 53 8.90 4.46 -0.53
N LYS A 54 10.18 4.15 -0.30
CA LYS A 54 11.18 5.13 0.15
C LYS A 54 11.41 6.22 -0.88
N GLN A 55 11.55 5.86 -2.17
CA GLN A 55 11.70 6.81 -3.26
C GLN A 55 10.44 7.69 -3.44
N THR A 56 9.25 7.10 -3.33
CA THR A 56 8.00 7.86 -3.36
C THR A 56 7.95 8.86 -2.22
N ALA A 57 8.23 8.44 -0.99
CA ALA A 57 8.25 9.32 0.17
C ALA A 57 9.29 10.44 0.03
N ALA A 58 10.48 10.14 -0.49
CA ALA A 58 11.53 11.15 -0.70
C ALA A 58 11.15 12.23 -1.73
N ILE A 59 10.35 11.88 -2.74
CA ILE A 59 9.88 12.84 -3.74
C ILE A 59 8.68 13.65 -3.21
N LEU A 60 7.70 12.98 -2.59
CA LEU A 60 6.50 13.65 -2.08
C LEU A 60 6.79 14.51 -0.86
N PHE A 61 7.69 14.07 0.02
CA PHE A 61 7.96 14.64 1.34
C PHE A 61 9.48 14.74 1.57
N PRO A 62 10.21 15.59 0.81
CA PRO A 62 11.68 15.58 0.78
C PRO A 62 12.34 15.85 2.15
N ASN A 63 11.65 16.55 3.05
CA ASN A 63 12.17 16.89 4.36
C ASN A 63 11.66 15.97 5.49
N ALA A 64 10.78 15.01 5.18
CA ALA A 64 10.21 14.13 6.18
C ALA A 64 11.20 13.02 6.56
N LYS A 65 11.31 12.75 7.86
CA LYS A 65 12.07 11.60 8.36
C LYS A 65 11.31 10.31 8.03
N GLN A 66 11.95 9.39 7.31
CA GLN A 66 11.37 8.10 6.98
C GLN A 66 11.52 7.11 8.14
N ILE A 67 10.41 6.51 8.56
CA ILE A 67 10.34 5.46 9.58
C ILE A 67 9.95 4.15 8.87
N VAL A 68 10.83 3.15 8.92
CA VAL A 68 10.59 1.88 8.24
C VAL A 68 9.71 0.98 9.10
N CYS A 69 8.62 0.47 8.50
CA CYS A 69 7.77 -0.58 9.06
C CYS A 69 7.74 -1.79 8.11
N ASP A 70 8.46 -2.86 8.47
CA ASP A 70 8.61 -4.04 7.63
C ASP A 70 7.28 -4.75 7.39
N ASP A 71 6.48 -4.90 8.42
CA ASP A 71 5.19 -5.62 8.34
C ASP A 71 4.12 -4.92 7.47
N LEU A 72 4.37 -3.69 6.97
CA LEU A 72 3.49 -3.02 6.00
C LEU A 72 3.88 -3.30 4.54
N ARG A 73 4.90 -4.14 4.26
CA ARG A 73 5.29 -4.49 2.89
C ARG A 73 4.17 -5.22 2.16
N GLU A 74 4.26 -5.23 0.82
CA GLU A 74 3.29 -5.88 -0.05
C GLU A 74 3.26 -7.40 0.18
N MET A 75 2.22 -8.06 -0.32
CA MET A 75 2.10 -9.51 -0.34
C MET A 75 3.27 -10.12 -1.11
N ASP A 76 3.85 -11.17 -0.54
CA ASP A 76 4.85 -11.98 -1.24
C ASP A 76 4.13 -12.92 -2.22
N PHE A 77 4.29 -12.63 -3.52
CA PHE A 77 3.67 -13.46 -4.56
C PHE A 77 4.53 -14.68 -4.95
N GLY A 78 5.67 -14.91 -4.27
CA GLY A 78 6.51 -16.08 -4.46
C GLY A 78 6.90 -16.28 -5.93
N ASP A 79 6.62 -17.47 -6.49
CA ASP A 79 6.99 -17.84 -7.86
C ASP A 79 6.23 -17.05 -8.94
N PHE A 80 5.22 -16.26 -8.59
CA PHE A 80 4.51 -15.39 -9.52
C PHE A 80 5.15 -14.01 -9.67
N GLU A 81 6.13 -13.66 -8.82
CA GLU A 81 6.84 -12.39 -8.88
C GLU A 81 7.50 -12.15 -10.24
N GLY A 82 7.36 -10.94 -10.76
CA GLY A 82 7.95 -10.50 -12.01
C GLY A 82 7.31 -11.10 -13.29
N ARG A 83 6.27 -11.91 -13.14
CA ARG A 83 5.53 -12.52 -14.27
C ARG A 83 4.23 -11.78 -14.51
N THR A 84 3.77 -11.77 -15.76
CA THR A 84 2.46 -11.24 -16.15
C THR A 84 1.40 -12.34 -16.16
N TYR A 85 0.12 -11.94 -16.18
CA TYR A 85 -0.99 -12.87 -16.38
C TYR A 85 -0.79 -13.73 -17.66
N ASP A 86 -0.40 -13.08 -18.77
CA ASP A 86 -0.23 -13.80 -20.05
C ASP A 86 0.90 -14.84 -20.03
N GLU A 87 1.97 -14.55 -19.29
CA GLU A 87 3.07 -15.50 -19.09
C GLU A 87 2.67 -16.69 -18.19
N MET A 88 1.62 -16.56 -17.40
CA MET A 88 1.20 -17.57 -16.41
C MET A 88 -0.12 -18.28 -16.74
N LYS A 89 -0.89 -17.84 -17.73
CA LYS A 89 -2.23 -18.38 -18.01
C LYS A 89 -2.27 -19.89 -18.35
N GLY A 90 -1.14 -20.52 -18.64
CA GLY A 90 -1.01 -21.97 -18.82
C GLY A 90 -0.38 -22.69 -17.63
N ASP A 91 -0.05 -21.98 -16.56
CA ASP A 91 0.57 -22.50 -15.35
C ASP A 91 -0.51 -23.07 -14.42
N ALA A 92 -0.44 -24.36 -14.10
CA ALA A 92 -1.46 -25.02 -13.29
C ALA A 92 -1.53 -24.47 -11.86
N ALA A 93 -0.39 -24.08 -11.28
CA ALA A 93 -0.36 -23.50 -9.93
C ALA A 93 -1.01 -22.10 -9.92
N TYR A 94 -0.76 -21.31 -10.95
CA TYR A 94 -1.40 -20.00 -11.11
C TYR A 94 -2.91 -20.14 -11.36
N GLY A 95 -3.34 -21.09 -12.20
CA GLY A 95 -4.75 -21.38 -12.41
C GLY A 95 -5.47 -21.77 -11.11
N ALA A 96 -4.89 -22.68 -10.32
CA ALA A 96 -5.44 -23.10 -9.04
C ALA A 96 -5.52 -21.94 -8.04
N TRP A 97 -4.55 -21.02 -8.06
CA TRP A 97 -4.58 -19.82 -7.22
C TRP A 97 -5.71 -18.87 -7.62
N LEU A 98 -5.94 -18.65 -8.92
CA LEU A 98 -7.06 -17.84 -9.40
C LEU A 98 -8.42 -18.49 -9.08
N ASP A 99 -8.55 -19.82 -9.24
CA ASP A 99 -9.77 -20.57 -8.94
C ASP A 99 -10.14 -20.52 -7.45
N SER A 100 -9.18 -20.22 -6.59
CA SER A 100 -9.39 -19.98 -5.15
C SER A 100 -9.77 -18.53 -4.82
N ASP A 101 -10.09 -17.66 -5.80
CA ASP A 101 -10.23 -16.21 -5.62
C ASP A 101 -8.98 -15.55 -5.00
N CYS A 102 -7.80 -16.06 -5.30
CA CYS A 102 -6.51 -15.64 -4.77
C CYS A 102 -6.37 -15.81 -3.23
N GLU A 103 -7.18 -16.68 -2.60
CA GLU A 103 -7.16 -16.89 -1.15
C GLU A 103 -6.04 -17.82 -0.70
N THR A 104 -5.67 -18.82 -1.52
CA THR A 104 -4.59 -19.76 -1.19
C THR A 104 -3.22 -19.11 -1.24
N ALA A 105 -2.21 -19.75 -0.66
CA ALA A 105 -0.84 -19.25 -0.73
C ALA A 105 -0.29 -19.34 -2.16
N CYS A 106 0.40 -18.29 -2.61
CA CYS A 106 1.25 -18.39 -3.78
C CYS A 106 2.37 -19.41 -3.53
N PRO A 107 2.80 -20.20 -4.53
CA PRO A 107 3.96 -21.07 -4.37
C PRO A 107 5.17 -20.29 -3.86
N ASN A 108 5.76 -20.72 -2.77
CA ASN A 108 6.86 -20.03 -2.08
C ASN A 108 6.56 -18.60 -1.61
N GLY A 109 5.29 -18.22 -1.51
CA GLY A 109 4.83 -16.90 -1.08
C GLY A 109 3.79 -16.93 0.04
N GLU A 110 3.08 -15.83 0.22
CA GLU A 110 2.04 -15.67 1.24
C GLU A 110 0.66 -16.09 0.71
N SER A 111 -0.24 -16.49 1.64
CA SER A 111 -1.69 -16.46 1.39
C SER A 111 -2.24 -15.06 1.64
N LYS A 112 -3.36 -14.73 1.00
CA LYS A 112 -4.07 -13.46 1.24
C LYS A 112 -4.44 -13.27 2.71
N ALA A 113 -4.87 -14.34 3.40
CA ALA A 113 -5.20 -14.30 4.82
C ALA A 113 -3.99 -13.95 5.70
N ALA A 114 -2.83 -14.59 5.47
CA ALA A 114 -1.60 -14.30 6.23
C ALA A 114 -1.10 -12.87 5.98
N PHE A 115 -1.12 -12.45 4.72
CA PHE A 115 -0.80 -11.08 4.33
C PHE A 115 -1.69 -10.05 5.02
N CYS A 116 -3.02 -10.21 4.91
CA CYS A 116 -3.98 -9.28 5.53
C CYS A 116 -3.80 -9.21 7.05
N GLU A 117 -3.59 -10.33 7.71
CA GLU A 117 -3.39 -10.36 9.17
C GLU A 117 -2.10 -9.62 9.57
N ARG A 118 -0.98 -9.85 8.87
CA ARG A 118 0.29 -9.16 9.10
C ARG A 118 0.15 -7.65 8.92
N VAL A 119 -0.44 -7.23 7.81
CA VAL A 119 -0.64 -5.81 7.48
C VAL A 119 -1.57 -5.14 8.48
N CYS A 120 -2.71 -5.74 8.79
CA CYS A 120 -3.68 -5.16 9.73
C CYS A 120 -3.08 -4.96 11.12
N ARG A 121 -2.34 -5.94 11.64
CA ARG A 121 -1.62 -5.82 12.92
C ARG A 121 -0.58 -4.69 12.88
N ALA A 122 0.17 -4.58 11.79
CA ALA A 122 1.17 -3.53 11.64
C ALA A 122 0.51 -2.15 11.57
N PHE A 123 -0.55 -2.03 10.80
CA PHE A 123 -1.32 -0.79 10.67
C PHE A 123 -1.91 -0.36 12.03
N GLU A 124 -2.52 -1.28 12.79
CA GLU A 124 -2.99 -1.00 14.16
C GLU A 124 -1.88 -0.44 15.04
N ARG A 125 -0.70 -1.08 15.07
CA ARG A 125 0.43 -0.60 15.87
C ARG A 125 0.87 0.80 15.47
N CYS A 126 0.91 1.10 14.16
CA CYS A 126 1.26 2.44 13.66
C CYS A 126 0.24 3.49 14.11
N VAL A 127 -1.06 3.19 14.00
CA VAL A 127 -2.12 4.11 14.38
C VAL A 127 -2.18 4.31 15.90
N ASP A 128 -2.00 3.25 16.68
CA ASP A 128 -1.96 3.31 18.15
C ASP A 128 -0.77 4.12 18.64
N HIS A 129 0.40 3.91 18.03
CA HIS A 129 1.60 4.70 18.35
C HIS A 129 1.40 6.18 18.04
N ALA A 130 0.85 6.51 16.89
CA ALA A 130 0.54 7.89 16.53
C ALA A 130 -0.49 8.53 17.47
N ALA A 131 -1.54 7.78 17.82
CA ALA A 131 -2.57 8.24 18.74
C ALA A 131 -2.03 8.45 20.16
N ALA A 132 -1.11 7.60 20.64
CA ALA A 132 -0.47 7.76 21.95
C ALA A 132 0.45 9.00 22.03
N ARG A 133 1.06 9.37 20.90
CA ARG A 133 1.90 10.57 20.75
C ARG A 133 1.10 11.83 20.37
N GLU A 134 -0.22 11.76 20.31
CA GLU A 134 -1.11 12.86 19.92
C GLU A 134 -0.77 13.47 18.55
N ILE A 135 -0.27 12.65 17.63
CA ILE A 135 0.04 13.08 16.27
C ILE A 135 -1.27 13.44 15.55
N GLU A 136 -1.35 14.66 15.03
CA GLU A 136 -2.55 15.13 14.34
C GLU A 136 -2.73 14.47 12.97
N LYS A 137 -1.61 14.18 12.27
CA LYS A 137 -1.62 13.59 10.92
C LYS A 137 -0.56 12.51 10.78
N LEU A 138 -0.97 11.24 10.71
CA LEU A 138 -0.12 10.10 10.39
C LEU A 138 -0.05 9.93 8.88
N THR A 139 1.15 9.85 8.30
CA THR A 139 1.36 9.62 6.87
C THR A 139 2.09 8.30 6.65
N ILE A 140 1.55 7.45 5.76
CA ILE A 140 2.08 6.13 5.42
C ILE A 140 2.16 6.02 3.90
N VAL A 141 3.33 5.65 3.37
CA VAL A 141 3.52 5.29 1.97
C VAL A 141 3.80 3.79 1.90
N ALA A 142 2.87 3.04 1.35
CA ALA A 142 2.90 1.58 1.29
C ALA A 142 2.50 1.07 -0.11
N HIS A 143 1.66 0.05 -0.20
CA HIS A 143 1.35 -0.67 -1.43
C HIS A 143 -0.16 -0.79 -1.66
N GLY A 144 -0.56 -1.29 -2.84
CA GLY A 144 -1.96 -1.49 -3.18
C GLY A 144 -2.65 -2.51 -2.27
N GLY A 145 -2.02 -3.67 -2.09
CA GLY A 145 -2.53 -4.69 -1.18
C GLY A 145 -2.60 -4.22 0.27
N THR A 146 -1.60 -3.46 0.71
CA THR A 146 -1.60 -2.85 2.07
C THR A 146 -2.81 -1.94 2.29
N GLN A 147 -3.16 -1.11 1.28
CA GLN A 147 -4.37 -0.29 1.34
C GLN A 147 -5.62 -1.15 1.41
N MET A 148 -5.74 -2.12 0.49
CA MET A 148 -6.90 -3.02 0.42
C MET A 148 -7.10 -3.76 1.75
N ALA A 149 -6.05 -4.33 2.35
CA ALA A 149 -6.12 -5.05 3.61
C ALA A 149 -6.55 -4.14 4.79
N ALA A 150 -5.90 -3.00 4.95
CA ALA A 150 -6.21 -2.08 6.04
C ALA A 150 -7.61 -1.47 5.92
N LEU A 151 -8.01 -1.05 4.71
CA LEU A 151 -9.28 -0.35 4.51
C LEU A 151 -10.48 -1.30 4.57
N SER A 152 -10.38 -2.51 4.04
CA SER A 152 -11.45 -3.51 4.17
C SER A 152 -11.70 -3.90 5.63
N ARG A 153 -10.66 -3.88 6.48
CA ARG A 153 -10.77 -4.23 7.90
C ARG A 153 -11.33 -3.11 8.77
N PHE A 154 -10.88 -1.85 8.55
CA PHE A 154 -11.07 -0.78 9.52
C PHE A 154 -12.02 0.33 9.05
N VAL A 155 -12.35 0.44 7.76
CA VAL A 155 -13.19 1.54 7.25
C VAL A 155 -14.68 1.19 7.26
N LEU A 156 -15.49 2.16 7.67
CA LEU A 156 -16.96 2.11 7.53
C LEU A 156 -17.44 3.23 6.61
N PRO A 157 -18.46 2.96 5.75
CA PRO A 157 -19.10 1.66 5.51
C PRO A 157 -18.15 0.65 4.88
N HIS A 158 -18.33 -0.64 5.18
CA HIS A 158 -17.53 -1.71 4.59
C HIS A 158 -17.71 -1.77 3.07
N ARG A 159 -16.64 -2.11 2.38
CA ARG A 159 -16.58 -2.42 0.94
C ARG A 159 -15.78 -3.68 0.73
N ASP A 160 -15.93 -4.29 -0.43
CA ASP A 160 -15.12 -5.44 -0.81
C ASP A 160 -13.63 -5.08 -0.91
N TYR A 161 -12.79 -6.07 -0.66
CA TYR A 161 -11.33 -5.89 -0.61
C TYR A 161 -10.78 -5.14 -1.83
N TYR A 162 -11.16 -5.55 -3.04
CA TYR A 162 -10.63 -4.98 -4.27
C TYR A 162 -11.18 -3.58 -4.62
N GLU A 163 -12.26 -3.15 -4.00
CA GLU A 163 -12.79 -1.79 -4.17
C GLU A 163 -11.91 -0.70 -3.55
N TRP A 164 -10.96 -1.09 -2.69
CA TRP A 164 -10.00 -0.18 -2.05
C TRP A 164 -8.71 0.03 -2.85
N ASN A 165 -8.69 -0.34 -4.13
CA ASN A 165 -7.53 -0.16 -4.98
C ASN A 165 -7.40 1.31 -5.43
N ALA A 166 -6.27 1.95 -5.06
CA ALA A 166 -5.91 3.27 -5.54
C ALA A 166 -4.85 3.19 -6.66
N PRO A 167 -4.79 4.19 -7.57
CA PRO A 167 -3.73 4.26 -8.56
C PRO A 167 -2.35 4.44 -7.90
N ASN A 168 -1.27 4.27 -8.65
CA ASN A 168 0.08 4.58 -8.17
C ASN A 168 0.16 6.05 -7.71
N ALA A 169 0.85 6.31 -6.61
CA ALA A 169 0.89 7.59 -5.90
C ALA A 169 -0.47 8.12 -5.42
N GLY A 170 -1.51 7.31 -5.51
CA GLY A 170 -2.85 7.59 -4.99
C GLY A 170 -3.09 6.98 -3.62
N GLY A 171 -4.19 7.36 -2.99
CA GLY A 171 -4.59 6.84 -1.71
C GLY A 171 -5.74 7.58 -1.06
N PHE A 172 -5.81 7.46 0.25
CA PHE A 172 -6.95 7.89 1.04
C PHE A 172 -6.52 8.75 2.22
N VAL A 173 -7.29 9.79 2.48
CA VAL A 173 -7.25 10.52 3.76
C VAL A 173 -8.40 9.99 4.62
N LEU A 174 -8.05 9.52 5.82
CA LEU A 174 -8.97 8.84 6.74
C LEU A 174 -9.10 9.64 8.03
N ASP A 175 -10.32 9.75 8.53
CA ASP A 175 -10.58 10.22 9.89
C ASP A 175 -10.49 9.06 10.88
N ALA A 176 -9.63 9.22 11.89
CA ALA A 176 -9.42 8.27 12.97
C ALA A 176 -9.98 8.75 14.31
N SER A 177 -10.97 9.66 14.31
CA SER A 177 -11.59 10.17 15.54
C SER A 177 -12.23 9.08 16.40
N GLN A 178 -12.70 7.99 15.78
CA GLN A 178 -13.33 6.84 16.45
C GLN A 178 -12.35 5.68 16.71
N TRP A 179 -11.07 5.83 16.38
CA TRP A 179 -10.10 4.73 16.48
C TRP A 179 -9.93 4.18 17.90
N ARG A 180 -9.70 5.05 18.88
CA ARG A 180 -9.50 4.62 20.29
C ARG A 180 -10.70 3.86 20.86
N ALA A 181 -11.91 4.28 20.50
CA ALA A 181 -13.14 3.71 21.06
C ALA A 181 -13.63 2.47 20.32
N ARG A 182 -13.47 2.40 18.99
CA ARG A 182 -14.16 1.42 18.14
C ARG A 182 -13.27 0.75 17.11
N ARG A 183 -12.01 1.15 16.94
CA ARG A 183 -11.11 0.69 15.86
C ARG A 183 -11.70 0.93 14.46
N VAL A 184 -12.36 2.06 14.27
CA VAL A 184 -13.05 2.41 13.02
C VAL A 184 -12.45 3.67 12.42
N LEU A 185 -12.30 3.64 11.10
CA LEU A 185 -11.88 4.77 10.27
C LEU A 185 -13.03 5.17 9.31
N ARG A 186 -12.98 6.42 8.83
CA ARG A 186 -13.88 6.93 7.79
C ARG A 186 -13.07 7.59 6.68
N VAL A 187 -13.42 7.35 5.44
CA VAL A 187 -12.80 8.06 4.31
C VAL A 187 -13.27 9.51 4.32
N VAL A 188 -12.31 10.43 4.35
CA VAL A 188 -12.55 11.87 4.20
C VAL A 188 -12.52 12.25 2.72
N LYS A 189 -11.45 11.79 2.01
CA LYS A 189 -11.28 12.00 0.57
C LYS A 189 -10.24 11.04 0.00
N THR A 190 -10.26 10.90 -1.32
CA THR A 190 -9.14 10.31 -2.09
C THR A 190 -8.14 11.39 -2.45
N VAL A 191 -6.88 10.99 -2.65
CA VAL A 191 -5.78 11.86 -3.09
C VAL A 191 -4.96 11.14 -4.15
N CYS A 192 -4.32 11.91 -5.03
CA CYS A 192 -3.35 11.41 -5.99
C CYS A 192 -2.25 12.47 -6.17
N TYR A 193 -1.00 12.04 -6.08
CA TYR A 193 0.20 12.88 -6.21
C TYR A 193 0.96 12.61 -7.52
N ALA A 194 0.37 11.82 -8.41
CA ALA A 194 0.87 11.69 -9.78
C ALA A 194 0.09 12.62 -10.71
N GLU A 195 0.82 13.36 -11.57
CA GLU A 195 0.20 14.11 -12.67
C GLU A 195 -0.12 13.15 -13.81
N GLU A 196 -1.35 13.21 -14.31
CA GLU A 196 -1.65 12.69 -15.62
C GLU A 196 -1.02 13.68 -16.62
N LYS A 197 0.02 13.25 -17.34
CA LYS A 197 0.46 14.05 -18.51
C LYS A 197 -0.66 13.96 -19.54
N ALA A 198 -1.23 15.13 -19.82
CA ALA A 198 -2.13 15.35 -20.93
C ALA A 198 -1.50 14.88 -22.26
#